data_23f6701133493b885ee5b6386a6a82bf
#
_entry.id   23f6701133493b885ee5b6386a6a82bf
#
_cell.length_a   1.000
_cell.length_b   1.000
_cell.length_c   1.000
_cell.angle_alpha   90.00
_cell.angle_beta   90.00
_cell.angle_gamma   90.00
#
_symmetry.space_group_name_H-M   'P 1'
#
loop_
_entity.id
_entity.type
_entity.pdbx_description
1 polymer ?
#
loop_
_entity_poly.entity_id
_entity_poly.type
_entity_poly.pdbx_seq_one_letter_code
_entity_poly.pdbx_strand_id
1 'polypeptide(L)'
;MRRFTSLVCAVACAVCVPLLVAPTSAATSSPWFARSVGNATQVISVVGVGGSNAKLDVYQRGPTGWQPVAAGIPAHVGSAGLTPQAKSGYPATPMGVFTLPYAFGTAPNPGGGLKYVQVGPDHWWDGDERSPTFNTMQVCRKAQCPFDTAASENLDIPQYKHAVVMGVNPERLPGNGAAFFLHSTDGGPTEGCVATDDGMLVQIIRWLQPGALIAIAQ
;
A
#
# COMPACT_ATOMS: atom_id res chain seq x y z
N MET A 1 -24.49 5.78 -96.68
CA MET A 1 -23.26 6.07 -95.87
C MET A 1 -23.69 6.44 -94.45
N ARG A 2 -23.60 5.55 -93.50
CA ARG A 2 -23.95 5.79 -92.10
C ARG A 2 -22.61 5.77 -91.28
N ARG A 3 -22.29 6.91 -90.68
CA ARG A 3 -21.09 7.04 -89.77
C ARG A 3 -21.50 6.59 -88.37
N PHE A 4 -20.79 5.59 -87.87
CA PHE A 4 -20.89 5.19 -86.48
C PHE A 4 -19.88 6.03 -85.66
N THR A 5 -20.39 6.71 -84.69
CA THR A 5 -19.60 7.44 -83.70
C THR A 5 -19.45 6.53 -82.47
N SER A 6 -18.23 6.04 -82.13
CA SER A 6 -17.94 5.26 -80.94
C SER A 6 -17.74 6.17 -79.72
N LEU A 7 -18.57 5.98 -78.72
CA LEU A 7 -18.46 6.66 -77.42
C LEU A 7 -17.53 5.82 -76.50
N VAL A 8 -16.39 6.40 -76.13
CA VAL A 8 -15.48 5.78 -75.18
C VAL A 8 -15.87 6.22 -73.75
N CYS A 9 -16.38 5.29 -72.91
CA CYS A 9 -16.63 5.50 -71.51
C CYS A 9 -15.30 5.29 -70.71
N ALA A 10 -14.77 6.35 -70.11
CA ALA A 10 -13.68 6.27 -69.17
C ALA A 10 -14.22 5.94 -67.79
N VAL A 11 -13.89 4.77 -67.29
CA VAL A 11 -14.17 4.34 -65.90
C VAL A 11 -13.06 4.86 -64.99
N ALA A 12 -13.36 5.84 -64.15
CA ALA A 12 -12.45 6.30 -63.10
C ALA A 12 -12.55 5.37 -61.89
N CYS A 13 -11.51 4.54 -61.64
CA CYS A 13 -11.38 3.76 -60.43
C CYS A 13 -10.91 4.71 -59.29
N ALA A 14 -11.79 5.00 -58.34
CA ALA A 14 -11.43 5.64 -57.08
C ALA A 14 -10.73 4.63 -56.17
N VAL A 15 -9.46 4.81 -55.95
CA VAL A 15 -8.68 4.03 -54.98
C VAL A 15 -8.96 4.57 -53.57
N CYS A 16 -9.81 3.87 -52.80
CA CYS A 16 -9.96 4.13 -51.37
C CYS A 16 -8.73 3.61 -50.61
N VAL A 17 -7.86 4.49 -50.16
CA VAL A 17 -6.78 4.18 -49.24
C VAL A 17 -7.37 4.16 -47.82
N PRO A 18 -7.35 3.02 -47.12
CA PRO A 18 -7.79 2.99 -45.73
C PRO A 18 -6.79 3.76 -44.86
N LEU A 19 -7.24 4.82 -44.16
CA LEU A 19 -6.51 5.46 -43.11
C LEU A 19 -6.36 4.43 -41.94
N LEU A 20 -5.18 3.89 -41.77
CA LEU A 20 -4.79 3.17 -40.56
C LEU A 20 -4.70 4.19 -39.43
N VAL A 21 -5.77 4.32 -38.64
CA VAL A 21 -5.75 5.04 -37.37
C VAL A 21 -4.99 4.12 -36.38
N ALA A 22 -3.71 4.45 -36.13
CA ALA A 22 -2.96 3.80 -35.09
C ALA A 22 -3.65 4.07 -33.73
N PRO A 23 -3.83 3.04 -32.87
CA PRO A 23 -4.37 3.27 -31.54
C PRO A 23 -3.41 4.19 -30.79
N THR A 24 -3.88 5.37 -30.43
CA THR A 24 -3.20 6.25 -29.49
C THR A 24 -3.19 5.55 -28.15
N SER A 25 -2.06 4.92 -27.78
CA SER A 25 -1.81 4.52 -26.39
C SER A 25 -1.89 5.79 -25.55
N ALA A 26 -2.95 5.92 -24.76
CA ALA A 26 -3.00 6.93 -23.72
C ALA A 26 -1.79 6.69 -22.82
N ALA A 27 -0.86 7.63 -22.78
CA ALA A 27 0.23 7.61 -21.84
C ALA A 27 -0.38 7.66 -20.45
N THR A 28 -0.42 6.53 -19.74
CA THR A 28 -0.79 6.49 -18.34
C THR A 28 0.19 7.37 -17.59
N SER A 29 -0.30 8.46 -17.01
CA SER A 29 0.53 9.35 -16.18
C SER A 29 1.18 8.52 -15.08
N SER A 30 2.50 8.68 -14.88
CA SER A 30 3.20 7.98 -13.81
C SER A 30 2.54 8.27 -12.47
N PRO A 31 2.32 7.26 -11.61
CA PRO A 31 1.79 7.49 -10.27
C PRO A 31 2.63 8.49 -9.49
N TRP A 32 2.01 9.24 -8.59
CA TRP A 32 2.65 10.31 -7.82
C TRP A 32 3.92 9.85 -7.09
N PHE A 33 3.95 8.62 -6.60
CA PHE A 33 5.05 8.03 -5.85
C PHE A 33 6.23 7.57 -6.73
N ALA A 34 6.07 7.47 -8.05
CA ALA A 34 6.98 6.75 -8.95
C ALA A 34 8.46 7.21 -8.88
N ARG A 35 8.70 8.48 -8.55
CA ARG A 35 10.05 9.05 -8.42
C ARG A 35 10.68 8.79 -7.04
N SER A 36 9.89 8.40 -6.04
CA SER A 36 10.33 8.27 -4.64
C SER A 36 10.57 6.82 -4.22
N VAL A 37 10.26 5.83 -5.06
CA VAL A 37 10.26 4.41 -4.70
C VAL A 37 11.44 3.62 -5.32
N GLY A 38 12.42 4.31 -5.92
CA GLY A 38 13.62 3.69 -6.46
C GLY A 38 13.32 2.49 -7.37
N ASN A 39 13.93 1.35 -7.08
CA ASN A 39 13.81 0.11 -7.85
C ASN A 39 12.66 -0.80 -7.36
N ALA A 40 11.83 -0.37 -6.44
CA ALA A 40 10.70 -1.17 -5.99
C ALA A 40 9.81 -1.57 -7.18
N THR A 41 9.32 -2.81 -7.14
CA THR A 41 8.42 -3.36 -8.16
C THR A 41 6.98 -3.42 -7.71
N GLN A 42 6.74 -3.28 -6.40
CA GLN A 42 5.41 -3.30 -5.79
C GLN A 42 5.26 -2.10 -4.85
N VAL A 43 4.16 -1.38 -5.00
CA VAL A 43 3.81 -0.25 -4.13
C VAL A 43 2.35 -0.31 -3.75
N ILE A 44 2.08 -0.18 -2.45
CA ILE A 44 0.78 0.18 -1.92
C ILE A 44 0.74 1.70 -1.82
N SER A 45 -0.16 2.35 -2.53
CA SER A 45 -0.38 3.80 -2.48
C SER A 45 -1.58 4.09 -1.58
N VAL A 46 -1.40 4.94 -0.58
CA VAL A 46 -2.48 5.40 0.31
C VAL A 46 -2.61 6.90 0.14
N VAL A 47 -3.80 7.36 -0.25
CA VAL A 47 -4.09 8.78 -0.45
C VAL A 47 -5.24 9.20 0.45
N GLY A 48 -5.01 10.20 1.30
CA GLY A 48 -6.05 10.78 2.16
C GLY A 48 -7.16 11.41 1.33
N VAL A 49 -8.41 11.19 1.77
CA VAL A 49 -9.60 11.79 1.14
C VAL A 49 -10.36 12.71 2.09
N GLY A 50 -9.78 12.99 3.24
CA GLY A 50 -10.31 13.89 4.26
C GLY A 50 -10.55 13.20 5.60
N GLY A 51 -10.23 13.90 6.68
CA GLY A 51 -10.28 13.37 8.05
C GLY A 51 -9.43 12.10 8.18
N SER A 52 -10.01 11.05 8.72
CA SER A 52 -9.37 9.74 8.87
C SER A 52 -9.65 8.76 7.70
N ASN A 53 -10.23 9.23 6.61
CA ASN A 53 -10.53 8.39 5.44
C ASN A 53 -9.41 8.48 4.40
N ALA A 54 -9.13 7.36 3.74
CA ALA A 54 -8.16 7.25 2.66
C ALA A 54 -8.62 6.27 1.59
N LYS A 55 -7.97 6.33 0.44
CA LYS A 55 -8.04 5.30 -0.62
C LYS A 55 -6.69 4.60 -0.74
N LEU A 56 -6.75 3.29 -0.85
CA LEU A 56 -5.61 2.44 -1.05
C LEU A 56 -5.65 1.87 -2.48
N ASP A 57 -4.55 2.02 -3.20
CA ASP A 57 -4.35 1.42 -4.52
C ASP A 57 -3.08 0.55 -4.48
N VAL A 58 -3.09 -0.52 -5.26
CA VAL A 58 -1.99 -1.49 -5.32
C VAL A 58 -1.39 -1.45 -6.71
N TYR A 59 -0.08 -1.26 -6.82
CA TYR A 59 0.63 -1.08 -8.09
C TYR A 59 1.76 -2.09 -8.27
N GLN A 60 1.84 -2.67 -9.47
CA GLN A 60 2.95 -3.47 -9.94
C GLN A 60 3.73 -2.73 -11.02
N ARG A 61 5.07 -2.69 -10.91
CA ARG A 61 5.93 -2.19 -11.99
C ARG A 61 6.19 -3.32 -12.98
N GLY A 62 5.86 -3.08 -14.24
CA GLY A 62 6.16 -3.95 -15.37
C GLY A 62 7.11 -3.27 -16.38
N PRO A 63 7.38 -3.91 -17.53
CA PRO A 63 8.24 -3.36 -18.58
C PRO A 63 7.74 -2.02 -19.14
N THR A 64 6.43 -1.78 -19.11
CA THR A 64 5.77 -0.56 -19.61
C THR A 64 5.51 0.49 -18.51
N GLY A 65 6.05 0.28 -17.29
CA GLY A 65 5.85 1.18 -16.16
C GLY A 65 4.90 0.61 -15.11
N TRP A 66 4.33 1.49 -14.29
CA TRP A 66 3.43 1.12 -13.20
C TRP A 66 2.02 0.80 -13.71
N GLN A 67 1.48 -0.32 -13.26
CA GLN A 67 0.11 -0.76 -13.57
C GLN A 67 -0.67 -0.96 -12.25
N PRO A 68 -1.90 -0.45 -12.14
CA PRO A 68 -2.75 -0.76 -11.00
C PRO A 68 -3.16 -2.24 -11.02
N VAL A 69 -2.97 -2.93 -9.91
CA VAL A 69 -3.44 -4.31 -9.67
C VAL A 69 -4.81 -4.28 -9.01
N ALA A 70 -4.99 -3.34 -8.07
CA ALA A 70 -6.27 -3.03 -7.46
C ALA A 70 -6.30 -1.52 -7.12
N ALA A 71 -7.47 -0.91 -7.16
CA ALA A 71 -7.60 0.52 -6.94
C ALA A 71 -8.92 0.89 -6.23
N GLY A 72 -8.92 2.05 -5.56
CA GLY A 72 -10.10 2.60 -4.91
C GLY A 72 -10.55 1.85 -3.66
N ILE A 73 -9.66 1.06 -3.05
CA ILE A 73 -9.95 0.29 -1.84
C ILE A 73 -10.16 1.26 -0.67
N PRO A 74 -11.29 1.21 0.03
CA PRO A 74 -11.50 2.04 1.21
C PRO A 74 -10.47 1.71 2.31
N ALA A 75 -9.93 2.75 2.95
CA ALA A 75 -8.99 2.62 4.04
C ALA A 75 -9.24 3.70 5.10
N HIS A 76 -8.81 3.44 6.31
CA HIS A 76 -8.77 4.39 7.40
C HIS A 76 -7.31 4.68 7.78
N VAL A 77 -7.09 5.91 8.24
CA VAL A 77 -5.81 6.39 8.77
C VAL A 77 -6.01 6.94 10.18
N GLY A 78 -5.01 7.51 10.77
CA GLY A 78 -5.07 8.08 12.11
C GLY A 78 -6.27 9.00 12.32
N SER A 79 -6.82 9.03 13.54
CA SER A 79 -7.97 9.87 13.90
C SER A 79 -7.70 11.36 13.70
N ALA A 80 -6.43 11.80 13.81
CA ALA A 80 -5.98 13.15 13.45
C ALA A 80 -5.58 13.29 11.95
N GLY A 81 -5.90 12.30 11.09
CA GLY A 81 -5.59 12.34 9.66
C GLY A 81 -4.14 11.98 9.34
N LEU A 82 -3.59 12.66 8.34
CA LEU A 82 -2.20 12.49 7.89
C LEU A 82 -1.29 13.56 8.47
N THR A 83 -0.01 13.23 8.68
CA THR A 83 1.01 14.16 9.19
C THR A 83 2.29 14.06 8.38
N PRO A 84 3.04 15.15 8.16
CA PRO A 84 4.35 15.09 7.50
C PRO A 84 5.38 14.25 8.25
N GLN A 85 5.26 14.12 9.57
CA GLN A 85 6.22 13.42 10.41
C GLN A 85 5.52 12.62 11.50
N ALA A 86 5.96 11.37 11.69
CA ALA A 86 5.52 10.55 12.82
C ALA A 86 5.91 11.20 14.16
N LYS A 87 5.03 11.09 15.15
CA LYS A 87 5.26 11.61 16.49
C LYS A 87 4.60 10.69 17.52
N SER A 88 5.34 10.39 18.58
CA SER A 88 4.81 9.57 19.69
C SER A 88 3.58 10.22 20.33
N GLY A 89 2.55 9.42 20.60
CA GLY A 89 1.31 9.86 21.22
C GLY A 89 0.45 10.79 20.36
N TYR A 90 0.77 10.96 19.07
CA TYR A 90 -0.05 11.74 18.15
C TYR A 90 -0.76 10.81 17.14
N PRO A 91 -2.09 10.71 17.16
CA PRO A 91 -2.84 9.70 16.42
C PRO A 91 -3.03 10.08 14.94
N ALA A 92 -1.93 10.37 14.24
CA ALA A 92 -1.92 10.66 12.81
C ALA A 92 -1.00 9.69 12.06
N THR A 93 -1.38 9.33 10.85
CA THR A 93 -0.57 8.48 9.98
C THR A 93 0.50 9.30 9.26
N PRO A 94 1.78 8.93 9.34
CA PRO A 94 2.85 9.68 8.68
C PRO A 94 2.78 9.53 7.17
N MET A 95 2.95 10.66 6.46
CA MET A 95 3.16 10.68 5.02
C MET A 95 4.61 10.32 4.70
N GLY A 96 4.82 9.68 3.56
CA GLY A 96 6.14 9.27 3.10
C GLY A 96 6.13 7.95 2.36
N VAL A 97 7.32 7.39 2.16
CA VAL A 97 7.53 6.07 1.57
C VAL A 97 8.22 5.19 2.59
N PHE A 98 7.59 4.07 2.92
CA PHE A 98 8.06 3.16 3.97
C PHE A 98 8.22 1.74 3.43
N THR A 99 9.17 1.00 4.00
CA THR A 99 9.35 -0.43 3.72
C THR A 99 8.22 -1.26 4.33
N LEU A 100 8.03 -2.46 3.78
CA LEU A 100 7.13 -3.48 4.31
C LEU A 100 7.97 -4.73 4.64
N PRO A 101 8.65 -4.77 5.81
CA PRO A 101 9.66 -5.78 6.09
C PRO A 101 9.09 -7.18 6.32
N TYR A 102 7.91 -7.30 6.93
CA TYR A 102 7.23 -8.56 7.18
C TYR A 102 5.77 -8.36 7.57
N ALA A 103 5.00 -9.43 7.54
CA ALA A 103 3.61 -9.48 7.98
C ALA A 103 3.47 -10.28 9.28
N PHE A 104 2.38 -10.05 9.99
CA PHE A 104 2.02 -10.82 11.18
C PHE A 104 0.49 -10.88 11.34
N GLY A 105 0.03 -11.68 12.29
CA GLY A 105 -1.38 -11.70 12.67
C GLY A 105 -1.73 -12.82 13.62
N THR A 106 -2.90 -12.72 14.26
CA THR A 106 -3.45 -13.77 15.12
C THR A 106 -3.96 -14.95 14.29
N ALA A 107 -4.39 -14.70 13.04
CA ALA A 107 -4.78 -15.74 12.09
C ALA A 107 -3.57 -16.46 11.49
N PRO A 108 -3.75 -17.68 10.95
CA PRO A 108 -2.71 -18.37 10.22
C PRO A 108 -2.18 -17.58 9.02
N ASN A 109 -0.91 -17.85 8.66
CA ASN A 109 -0.29 -17.24 7.47
C ASN A 109 -1.15 -17.44 6.22
N PRO A 110 -1.62 -16.36 5.58
CA PRO A 110 -2.46 -16.46 4.38
C PRO A 110 -1.67 -16.88 3.11
N GLY A 111 -0.35 -16.95 3.20
CA GLY A 111 0.56 -17.13 2.06
C GLY A 111 1.13 -15.79 1.56
N GLY A 112 2.08 -15.86 0.63
CA GLY A 112 2.75 -14.69 0.03
C GLY A 112 4.27 -14.77 0.17
N GLY A 113 4.97 -13.74 -0.32
CA GLY A 113 6.43 -13.69 -0.34
C GLY A 113 7.06 -13.11 0.92
N LEU A 114 6.31 -12.33 1.71
CA LEU A 114 6.83 -11.78 2.96
C LEU A 114 6.92 -12.84 4.06
N LYS A 115 7.94 -12.70 4.92
CA LYS A 115 7.95 -13.44 6.19
C LYS A 115 6.66 -13.13 6.94
N TYR A 116 6.05 -14.15 7.54
CA TYR A 116 4.87 -14.01 8.39
C TYR A 116 5.14 -14.54 9.79
N VAL A 117 4.71 -13.79 10.80
CA VAL A 117 4.78 -14.19 12.21
C VAL A 117 3.37 -14.37 12.74
N GLN A 118 2.98 -15.59 13.09
CA GLN A 118 1.72 -15.78 13.80
C GLN A 118 1.92 -15.35 15.25
N VAL A 119 1.10 -14.42 15.70
CA VAL A 119 1.19 -13.81 17.02
C VAL A 119 0.13 -14.36 17.97
N GLY A 120 0.34 -14.16 19.26
CA GLY A 120 -0.56 -14.55 20.35
C GLY A 120 -0.28 -13.71 21.60
N PRO A 121 -0.81 -14.09 22.78
CA PRO A 121 -0.87 -13.24 23.99
C PRO A 121 0.47 -12.69 24.48
N ASP A 122 1.56 -13.41 24.20
CA ASP A 122 2.91 -13.05 24.66
C ASP A 122 3.68 -12.20 23.62
N HIS A 123 3.05 -11.81 22.48
CA HIS A 123 3.65 -10.95 21.45
C HIS A 123 3.31 -9.50 21.69
N TRP A 124 4.32 -8.66 21.69
CA TRP A 124 4.24 -7.23 21.95
C TRP A 124 5.00 -6.45 20.89
N TRP A 125 4.53 -5.26 20.60
CA TRP A 125 5.35 -4.23 19.96
C TRP A 125 5.84 -3.28 21.05
N ASP A 126 7.13 -3.26 21.28
CA ASP A 126 7.72 -2.43 22.34
C ASP A 126 7.60 -0.94 21.98
N GLY A 127 6.79 -0.23 22.74
CA GLY A 127 6.56 1.22 22.61
C GLY A 127 7.25 2.04 23.72
N ASP A 128 8.00 1.40 24.63
CA ASP A 128 8.75 2.11 25.67
C ASP A 128 10.00 2.77 25.06
N GLU A 129 9.96 4.08 24.91
CA GLU A 129 11.06 4.87 24.32
C GLU A 129 12.39 4.78 25.08
N ARG A 130 12.36 4.27 26.31
CA ARG A 130 13.57 4.04 27.14
C ARG A 130 14.13 2.64 26.94
N SER A 131 13.39 1.77 26.27
CA SER A 131 13.79 0.38 26.04
C SER A 131 14.82 0.25 24.92
N PRO A 132 15.83 -0.61 25.07
CA PRO A 132 16.76 -0.91 23.98
C PRO A 132 16.08 -1.64 22.81
N THR A 133 14.88 -2.18 23.01
CA THR A 133 14.08 -2.86 21.99
C THR A 133 12.90 -2.02 21.48
N PHE A 134 12.88 -0.72 21.81
CA PHE A 134 11.87 0.22 21.32
C PHE A 134 11.61 0.07 19.83
N ASN A 135 10.34 0.14 19.43
CA ASN A 135 9.85 0.00 18.06
C ASN A 135 10.25 -1.33 17.39
N THR A 136 10.21 -2.44 18.16
CA THR A 136 10.39 -3.80 17.63
C THR A 136 9.40 -4.79 18.24
N MET A 137 9.14 -5.89 17.53
CA MET A 137 8.36 -7.01 18.06
C MET A 137 9.16 -7.78 19.11
N GLN A 138 8.53 -8.07 20.24
CA GLN A 138 9.09 -8.83 21.36
C GLN A 138 8.16 -9.98 21.76
N VAL A 139 8.72 -11.02 22.38
CA VAL A 139 7.95 -12.16 22.88
C VAL A 139 8.28 -12.36 24.34
N CYS A 140 7.34 -12.05 25.22
CA CYS A 140 7.48 -12.20 26.67
C CYS A 140 6.10 -12.23 27.33
N ARG A 141 5.97 -12.96 28.44
CA ARG A 141 4.78 -12.83 29.29
C ARG A 141 4.70 -11.43 29.87
N LYS A 142 3.52 -10.82 29.89
CA LYS A 142 3.31 -9.43 30.32
C LYS A 142 4.10 -9.01 31.56
N ALA A 143 4.11 -9.84 32.61
CA ALA A 143 4.81 -9.56 33.87
C ALA A 143 6.33 -9.77 33.80
N GLN A 144 6.87 -10.28 32.72
CA GLN A 144 8.28 -10.63 32.52
C GLN A 144 8.95 -9.85 31.39
N CYS A 145 8.21 -8.96 30.73
CA CYS A 145 8.76 -8.13 29.68
C CYS A 145 9.80 -7.15 30.24
N PRO A 146 10.95 -6.96 29.58
CA PRO A 146 12.01 -6.07 30.05
C PRO A 146 11.74 -4.58 29.71
N PHE A 147 10.53 -4.23 29.31
CA PHE A 147 10.07 -2.90 28.94
C PHE A 147 8.69 -2.62 29.56
N ASP A 148 8.25 -1.37 29.53
CA ASP A 148 6.94 -0.97 30.04
C ASP A 148 5.83 -1.42 29.07
N THR A 149 5.07 -2.45 29.47
CA THR A 149 3.94 -2.97 28.69
C THR A 149 2.75 -2.02 28.66
N ALA A 150 2.69 -1.00 29.53
CA ALA A 150 1.66 0.04 29.46
C ALA A 150 1.94 1.08 28.36
N ALA A 151 3.22 1.24 27.98
CA ALA A 151 3.64 2.05 26.85
C ALA A 151 3.74 1.25 25.54
N SER A 152 3.49 -0.06 25.58
CA SER A 152 3.69 -1.01 24.48
C SER A 152 2.36 -1.58 24.01
N GLU A 153 2.33 -2.15 22.80
CA GLU A 153 1.12 -2.67 22.20
C GLU A 153 1.13 -4.20 22.19
N ASN A 154 0.09 -4.83 22.79
CA ASN A 154 -0.10 -6.26 22.64
C ASN A 154 -0.61 -6.59 21.25
N LEU A 155 0.00 -7.56 20.57
CA LEU A 155 -0.34 -7.90 19.19
C LEU A 155 -1.48 -8.93 19.07
N ASP A 156 -2.00 -9.44 20.19
CA ASP A 156 -3.13 -10.37 20.22
C ASP A 156 -4.45 -9.62 20.39
N ILE A 157 -4.80 -8.81 19.38
CA ILE A 157 -6.06 -8.05 19.32
C ILE A 157 -6.80 -8.32 18.01
N PRO A 158 -8.11 -8.11 17.95
CA PRO A 158 -8.93 -8.39 16.77
C PRO A 158 -8.50 -7.64 15.51
N GLN A 159 -8.02 -6.41 15.64
CA GLN A 159 -7.54 -5.57 14.52
C GLN A 159 -6.29 -6.16 13.86
N TYR A 160 -5.52 -6.95 14.60
CA TYR A 160 -4.32 -7.65 14.09
C TYR A 160 -4.59 -9.09 13.68
N LYS A 161 -5.83 -9.38 13.22
CA LYS A 161 -6.11 -10.67 12.57
C LYS A 161 -5.13 -10.92 11.44
N HIS A 162 -4.88 -9.91 10.60
CA HIS A 162 -3.76 -9.82 9.66
C HIS A 162 -3.17 -8.41 9.70
N ALA A 163 -1.85 -8.30 9.60
CA ALA A 163 -1.15 -7.02 9.59
C ALA A 163 0.16 -7.10 8.81
N VAL A 164 0.63 -5.95 8.31
CA VAL A 164 1.93 -5.77 7.69
C VAL A 164 2.64 -4.63 8.40
N VAL A 165 3.88 -4.85 8.82
CA VAL A 165 4.68 -3.80 9.45
C VAL A 165 5.03 -2.73 8.44
N MET A 166 4.81 -1.47 8.78
CA MET A 166 5.32 -0.32 8.04
C MET A 166 6.64 0.13 8.70
N GLY A 167 7.70 0.25 7.92
CA GLY A 167 9.04 0.64 8.39
C GLY A 167 9.12 2.13 8.71
N VAL A 168 8.23 2.61 9.57
CA VAL A 168 8.29 3.96 10.14
C VAL A 168 9.27 3.96 11.31
N ASN A 169 10.09 5.02 11.41
CA ASN A 169 11.11 5.16 12.47
C ASN A 169 12.04 3.92 12.60
N PRO A 170 12.69 3.48 11.51
CA PRO A 170 13.54 2.27 11.54
C PRO A 170 14.80 2.48 12.41
N GLU A 171 15.25 3.71 12.60
CA GLU A 171 16.35 4.08 13.50
C GLU A 171 15.95 4.01 14.97
N ARG A 172 14.67 3.79 15.29
CA ARG A 172 14.14 3.67 16.63
C ARG A 172 14.42 4.89 17.53
N LEU A 173 14.28 6.07 16.95
CA LEU A 173 14.49 7.33 17.66
C LEU A 173 13.28 7.65 18.57
N PRO A 174 13.48 7.88 19.87
CA PRO A 174 12.41 8.34 20.76
C PRO A 174 11.75 9.64 20.24
N GLY A 175 10.44 9.75 20.42
CA GLY A 175 9.65 10.89 19.93
C GLY A 175 9.12 10.72 18.49
N ASN A 176 9.67 9.80 17.68
CA ASN A 176 9.27 9.61 16.28
C ASN A 176 8.23 8.48 16.09
N GLY A 177 7.58 8.05 17.18
CA GLY A 177 6.51 7.06 17.16
C GLY A 177 7.00 5.63 16.94
N ALA A 178 6.10 4.69 17.20
CA ALA A 178 6.28 3.24 17.08
C ALA A 178 4.96 2.58 16.68
N ALA A 179 4.99 1.28 16.35
CA ALA A 179 3.81 0.46 16.08
C ALA A 179 2.94 0.97 14.91
N PHE A 180 3.55 1.24 13.76
CA PHE A 180 2.80 1.59 12.56
C PHE A 180 2.61 0.36 11.67
N PHE A 181 1.36 0.03 11.39
CA PHE A 181 0.98 -1.16 10.61
C PHE A 181 -0.06 -0.84 9.55
N LEU A 182 -0.11 -1.67 8.51
CA LEU A 182 -1.29 -1.84 7.66
C LEU A 182 -2.03 -3.06 8.21
N HIS A 183 -3.26 -2.90 8.72
CA HIS A 183 -3.99 -3.96 9.44
C HIS A 183 -5.48 -4.05 9.06
N SER A 184 -6.19 -5.05 9.60
CA SER A 184 -7.62 -5.23 9.39
C SER A 184 -8.42 -4.14 10.10
N THR A 185 -9.39 -3.53 9.39
CA THR A 185 -10.23 -2.47 9.96
C THR A 185 -11.30 -3.02 10.89
N ASP A 186 -11.68 -2.23 11.88
CA ASP A 186 -12.89 -2.38 12.68
C ASP A 186 -14.02 -1.40 12.26
N GLY A 187 -13.78 -0.66 11.16
CA GLY A 187 -14.72 0.32 10.60
C GLY A 187 -14.48 1.76 11.05
N GLY A 188 -13.48 2.01 11.88
CA GLY A 188 -13.16 3.32 12.43
C GLY A 188 -11.75 3.84 12.09
N PRO A 189 -11.42 5.06 12.59
CA PRO A 189 -10.07 5.61 12.48
C PRO A 189 -9.08 4.82 13.33
N THR A 190 -7.78 4.98 13.02
CA THR A 190 -6.69 4.35 13.76
C THR A 190 -5.97 5.34 14.68
N GLU A 191 -5.02 4.86 15.46
CA GLU A 191 -4.10 5.69 16.26
C GLU A 191 -2.82 6.10 15.47
N GLY A 192 -2.81 5.88 14.13
CA GLY A 192 -1.69 6.22 13.25
C GLY A 192 -1.39 5.16 12.19
N CYS A 193 -1.94 3.97 12.34
CA CYS A 193 -1.87 2.89 11.35
C CYS A 193 -2.68 3.21 10.08
N VAL A 194 -2.57 2.34 9.09
CA VAL A 194 -3.50 2.25 7.96
C VAL A 194 -4.35 1.01 8.14
N ALA A 195 -5.67 1.11 8.03
CA ALA A 195 -6.57 -0.03 8.16
C ALA A 195 -7.45 -0.20 6.93
N THR A 196 -7.70 -1.46 6.52
CA THR A 196 -8.57 -1.80 5.40
C THR A 196 -9.31 -3.11 5.66
N ASP A 197 -10.25 -3.49 4.79
CA ASP A 197 -10.98 -4.75 4.89
C ASP A 197 -10.04 -5.96 4.99
N ASP A 198 -10.34 -6.90 5.91
CA ASP A 198 -9.49 -8.07 6.15
C ASP A 198 -9.36 -8.98 4.92
N GLY A 199 -10.43 -9.19 4.16
CA GLY A 199 -10.41 -10.00 2.96
C GLY A 199 -9.51 -9.39 1.88
N MET A 200 -9.53 -8.06 1.74
CA MET A 200 -8.66 -7.33 0.84
C MET A 200 -7.21 -7.36 1.33
N LEU A 201 -6.98 -7.17 2.63
CA LEU A 201 -5.65 -7.24 3.21
C LEU A 201 -5.00 -8.61 3.01
N VAL A 202 -5.74 -9.69 3.16
CA VAL A 202 -5.28 -11.05 2.86
C VAL A 202 -4.82 -11.18 1.40
N GLN A 203 -5.55 -10.62 0.45
CA GLN A 203 -5.14 -10.64 -0.96
C GLN A 203 -3.88 -9.82 -1.19
N ILE A 204 -3.76 -8.66 -0.53
CA ILE A 204 -2.57 -7.82 -0.57
C ILE A 204 -1.36 -8.57 0.00
N ILE A 205 -1.48 -9.22 1.17
CA ILE A 205 -0.38 -9.99 1.78
C ILE A 205 0.08 -11.12 0.85
N ARG A 206 -0.85 -11.84 0.22
CA ARG A 206 -0.53 -12.90 -0.77
C ARG A 206 0.24 -12.38 -1.98
N TRP A 207 -0.03 -11.17 -2.39
CA TRP A 207 0.62 -10.53 -3.54
C TRP A 207 1.99 -9.94 -3.17
N LEU A 208 2.20 -9.47 -1.93
CA LEU A 208 3.41 -8.80 -1.51
C LEU A 208 4.65 -9.69 -1.61
N GLN A 209 5.75 -9.08 -2.10
CA GLN A 209 7.08 -9.68 -2.19
C GLN A 209 8.10 -8.83 -1.40
N PRO A 210 9.26 -9.40 -1.01
CA PRO A 210 10.34 -8.62 -0.41
C PRO A 210 10.74 -7.44 -1.28
N GLY A 211 10.91 -6.27 -0.66
CA GLY A 211 11.21 -5.01 -1.35
C GLY A 211 9.97 -4.20 -1.76
N ALA A 212 8.75 -4.68 -1.47
CA ALA A 212 7.55 -3.87 -1.59
C ALA A 212 7.57 -2.66 -0.65
N LEU A 213 6.93 -1.57 -1.08
CA LEU A 213 6.83 -0.33 -0.32
C LEU A 213 5.37 0.09 -0.13
N ILE A 214 5.14 0.90 0.90
CA ILE A 214 3.91 1.67 1.05
C ILE A 214 4.23 3.16 0.93
N ALA A 215 3.46 3.87 0.10
CA ALA A 215 3.59 5.29 -0.14
C ALA A 215 2.32 6.00 0.30
N ILE A 216 2.43 6.99 1.19
CA ILE A 216 1.31 7.67 1.85
C ILE A 216 1.39 9.17 1.56
N ALA A 217 0.29 9.74 1.04
CA ALA A 217 0.16 11.17 0.74
C ALA A 217 -1.27 11.66 0.98
N GLN A 218 -1.42 13.00 0.95
CA GLN A 218 -2.71 13.67 0.98
C GLN A 218 -3.21 13.95 -0.43
#